data_5cba84284ab672dfb21b52bd68718a68
#
_entry.id   5cba84284ab672dfb21b52bd68718a68
#
_cell.length_a   1.000
_cell.length_b   1.000
_cell.length_c   1.000
_cell.angle_alpha   90.00
_cell.angle_beta   90.00
_cell.angle_gamma   90.00
#
_symmetry.space_group_name_H-M   'P 1'
#
loop_
_entity.id
_entity.type
_entity.pdbx_description
1 polymer ?
#
loop_
_entity_poly.entity_id
_entity_poly.type
_entity_poly.pdbx_seq_one_letter_code
_entity_poly.pdbx_strand_id
1 'polypeptide(L)'
;NGKAKIVIGKDTRRSSYMFEYSLVAGLTASGADAYLLHVTTTPSVSYVARTEDFDCGIMISASHNPYYDNGIKLINHEGEKLGEDTIAYIEDYLDGKLEIFGESMSEVPFAKRNAIGRTVDYVSGRNRYIGYLISLGMYSFRGVKVGLDCANGSSWNIAKAVFDALGATTYVINAEPSGFNINENAGSTHIKGLQKLVVEKGLDVGFAYDGDADRCLCVDEKGNVISGDHILYICGRYMKERGTLTNNTVVTTIMSNLGLYKAFDELGIDYAKTAVGDKYVYEYMMKNHNRLGGEPVSYTHLTLPTNS
;
A
#
# COMPACT_ATOMS: atom_id res chain seq x y z
N ASN A 1 23.36 20.30 -6.14
CA ASN A 1 23.61 19.34 -5.06
C ASN A 1 22.75 19.72 -3.86
N GLY A 2 21.51 19.20 -3.81
CA GLY A 2 20.58 19.31 -2.68
C GLY A 2 20.87 18.24 -1.62
N LYS A 3 20.26 18.39 -0.43
CA LYS A 3 20.21 17.33 0.57
C LYS A 3 19.23 16.26 0.09
N ALA A 4 19.52 14.98 0.43
CA ALA A 4 18.57 13.92 0.19
C ALA A 4 17.26 14.16 0.96
N LYS A 5 16.12 13.91 0.32
CA LYS A 5 14.78 14.06 0.88
C LYS A 5 14.16 12.69 1.09
N ILE A 6 13.87 12.35 2.32
CA ILE A 6 13.30 11.06 2.69
C ILE A 6 11.90 11.27 3.26
N VAL A 7 10.90 10.65 2.65
CA VAL A 7 9.52 10.68 3.17
C VAL A 7 9.28 9.46 4.05
N ILE A 8 8.67 9.66 5.23
CA ILE A 8 8.48 8.61 6.23
C ILE A 8 7.00 8.53 6.59
N GLY A 9 6.43 7.33 6.47
CA GLY A 9 5.13 6.96 6.99
C GLY A 9 5.23 5.84 8.00
N LYS A 10 4.17 5.67 8.81
CA LYS A 10 4.08 4.60 9.80
C LYS A 10 2.65 4.12 9.95
N ASP A 11 2.49 2.89 10.44
CA ASP A 11 1.21 2.40 10.91
C ASP A 11 0.91 2.84 12.37
N THR A 12 -0.13 2.28 12.95
CA THR A 12 -0.63 2.66 14.28
C THR A 12 0.08 1.96 15.44
N ARG A 13 1.03 1.06 15.19
CA ARG A 13 1.77 0.33 16.24
C ARG A 13 2.50 1.29 17.17
N ARG A 14 2.50 0.99 18.46
CA ARG A 14 3.21 1.82 19.42
C ARG A 14 4.71 1.88 19.15
N SER A 15 5.32 0.77 18.74
CA SER A 15 6.74 0.71 18.37
C SER A 15 7.07 1.54 17.13
N SER A 16 6.11 1.80 16.23
CA SER A 16 6.33 2.61 15.02
C SER A 16 6.76 4.05 15.35
N TYR A 17 6.30 4.61 16.47
CA TYR A 17 6.75 5.92 16.94
C TYR A 17 8.23 5.93 17.36
N MET A 18 8.68 4.87 18.05
CA MET A 18 10.09 4.71 18.43
C MET A 18 10.99 4.62 17.18
N PHE A 19 10.59 3.80 16.22
CA PHE A 19 11.34 3.65 14.96
C PHE A 19 11.37 4.94 14.14
N GLU A 20 10.24 5.66 14.05
CA GLU A 20 10.17 6.95 13.35
C GLU A 20 11.18 7.94 13.94
N TYR A 21 11.19 8.14 15.26
CA TYR A 21 12.12 9.07 15.89
C TYR A 21 13.59 8.65 15.74
N SER A 22 13.88 7.35 15.81
CA SER A 22 15.23 6.83 15.60
C SER A 22 15.72 7.06 14.16
N LEU A 23 14.87 6.78 13.17
CA LEU A 23 15.16 7.04 11.76
C LEU A 23 15.35 8.53 11.49
N VAL A 24 14.49 9.39 12.02
CA VAL A 24 14.62 10.85 11.88
C VAL A 24 15.93 11.35 12.45
N ALA A 25 16.31 10.87 13.64
CA ALA A 25 17.58 11.26 14.27
C ALA A 25 18.78 10.82 13.41
N GLY A 26 18.79 9.58 12.93
CA GLY A 26 19.87 9.06 12.08
C GLY A 26 19.96 9.80 10.74
N LEU A 27 18.83 9.97 10.04
CA LEU A 27 18.77 10.65 8.74
C LEU A 27 19.26 12.11 8.85
N THR A 28 18.74 12.85 9.82
CA THR A 28 19.13 14.27 9.99
C THR A 28 20.58 14.41 10.43
N ALA A 29 21.08 13.52 11.29
CA ALA A 29 22.47 13.45 11.67
C ALA A 29 23.41 13.13 10.49
N SER A 30 22.93 12.36 9.51
CA SER A 30 23.66 12.04 8.27
C SER A 30 23.52 13.11 7.18
N GLY A 31 22.68 14.14 7.40
CA GLY A 31 22.52 15.27 6.48
C GLY A 31 21.31 15.20 5.55
N ALA A 32 20.48 14.15 5.63
CA ALA A 32 19.25 14.03 4.87
C ALA A 32 18.09 14.79 5.53
N ASP A 33 17.19 15.35 4.75
CA ASP A 33 15.94 15.94 5.24
C ASP A 33 14.86 14.86 5.39
N ALA A 34 14.24 14.77 6.57
CA ALA A 34 13.19 13.81 6.89
C ALA A 34 11.80 14.46 6.87
N TYR A 35 10.90 13.98 6.02
CA TYR A 35 9.54 14.47 5.83
C TYR A 35 8.53 13.48 6.42
N LEU A 36 7.76 13.90 7.42
CA LEU A 36 6.89 13.01 8.20
C LEU A 36 5.44 13.08 7.72
N LEU A 37 4.96 11.98 7.16
CA LEU A 37 3.52 11.79 6.86
C LEU A 37 2.73 11.36 8.09
N HIS A 38 3.44 10.97 9.17
CA HIS A 38 2.86 10.34 10.37
C HIS A 38 2.11 9.04 10.05
N VAL A 39 0.99 8.79 10.74
CA VAL A 39 0.17 7.59 10.47
C VAL A 39 -0.46 7.71 9.09
N THR A 40 -0.04 6.81 8.19
CA THR A 40 -0.51 6.73 6.80
C THR A 40 -0.32 5.31 6.25
N THR A 41 -0.88 5.03 5.08
CA THR A 41 -0.82 3.72 4.43
C THR A 41 0.46 3.54 3.62
N THR A 42 0.89 2.29 3.39
CA THR A 42 2.03 2.00 2.49
C THR A 42 1.83 2.59 1.10
N PRO A 43 0.65 2.45 0.45
CA PRO A 43 0.40 3.10 -0.84
C PRO A 43 0.51 4.63 -0.82
N SER A 44 0.21 5.27 0.32
CA SER A 44 0.39 6.71 0.48
C SER A 44 1.87 7.12 0.42
N VAL A 45 2.75 6.37 1.09
CA VAL A 45 4.20 6.62 1.05
C VAL A 45 4.73 6.44 -0.37
N SER A 46 4.35 5.35 -1.05
CA SER A 46 4.71 5.08 -2.44
C SER A 46 4.25 6.20 -3.39
N TYR A 47 3.01 6.65 -3.22
CA TYR A 47 2.45 7.74 -4.03
C TYR A 47 3.24 9.04 -3.85
N VAL A 48 3.48 9.44 -2.59
CA VAL A 48 4.19 10.69 -2.29
C VAL A 48 5.66 10.61 -2.74
N ALA A 49 6.33 9.49 -2.51
CA ALA A 49 7.71 9.30 -2.97
C ALA A 49 7.84 9.53 -4.48
N ARG A 50 6.91 8.96 -5.25
CA ARG A 50 6.92 9.04 -6.73
C ARG A 50 6.52 10.41 -7.26
N THR A 51 5.56 11.09 -6.64
CA THR A 51 4.92 12.28 -7.22
C THR A 51 5.52 13.60 -6.75
N GLU A 52 6.37 13.59 -5.72
CA GLU A 52 6.81 14.82 -5.07
C GLU A 52 8.34 14.95 -4.93
N ASP A 53 9.09 14.30 -5.81
CA ASP A 53 10.55 14.44 -5.92
C ASP A 53 11.29 14.09 -4.61
N PHE A 54 10.97 12.92 -4.04
CA PHE A 54 11.71 12.32 -2.94
C PHE A 54 12.73 11.31 -3.45
N ASP A 55 13.89 11.26 -2.80
CA ASP A 55 14.94 10.29 -3.13
C ASP A 55 14.59 8.88 -2.65
N CYS A 56 13.87 8.79 -1.51
CA CYS A 56 13.44 7.53 -0.92
C CYS A 56 12.20 7.72 -0.04
N GLY A 57 11.37 6.69 0.02
CA GLY A 57 10.28 6.54 0.97
C GLY A 57 10.59 5.45 2.01
N ILE A 58 10.14 5.65 3.23
CA ILE A 58 10.23 4.66 4.31
C ILE A 58 8.84 4.44 4.90
N MET A 59 8.39 3.19 4.92
CA MET A 59 7.18 2.80 5.64
C MET A 59 7.51 1.89 6.82
N ILE A 60 7.08 2.30 8.01
CA ILE A 60 7.28 1.56 9.26
C ILE A 60 6.01 0.77 9.54
N SER A 61 6.04 -0.52 9.24
CA SER A 61 4.93 -1.45 9.43
C SER A 61 5.34 -2.90 9.25
N ALA A 62 4.71 -3.81 9.99
CA ALA A 62 4.74 -5.25 9.76
C ALA A 62 3.42 -5.75 9.15
N SER A 63 2.69 -4.91 8.40
CA SER A 63 1.47 -5.25 7.66
C SER A 63 0.43 -5.95 8.55
N HIS A 64 0.07 -7.19 8.26
CA HIS A 64 -0.97 -7.96 8.96
C HIS A 64 -0.51 -8.66 10.25
N ASN A 65 0.76 -8.53 10.63
CA ASN A 65 1.30 -9.14 11.84
C ASN A 65 0.71 -8.52 13.12
N PRO A 66 0.78 -9.20 14.28
CA PRO A 66 0.40 -8.64 15.56
C PRO A 66 1.18 -7.37 15.92
N TYR A 67 0.67 -6.60 16.89
CA TYR A 67 1.21 -5.29 17.26
C TYR A 67 2.66 -5.30 17.75
N TYR A 68 3.13 -6.42 18.29
CA TYR A 68 4.48 -6.57 18.84
C TYR A 68 5.56 -6.80 17.77
N ASP A 69 5.17 -7.19 16.56
CA ASP A 69 6.07 -7.20 15.40
C ASP A 69 6.11 -5.80 14.76
N ASN A 70 7.22 -5.48 14.13
CA ASN A 70 7.33 -4.29 13.28
C ASN A 70 8.34 -4.55 12.15
N GLY A 71 8.38 -3.65 11.17
CA GLY A 71 9.28 -3.74 10.02
C GLY A 71 9.51 -2.39 9.38
N ILE A 72 10.52 -2.32 8.54
CA ILE A 72 10.86 -1.15 7.76
C ILE A 72 10.85 -1.54 6.29
N LYS A 73 9.98 -0.92 5.50
CA LYS A 73 9.91 -1.09 4.04
C LYS A 73 10.58 0.13 3.38
N LEU A 74 11.59 -0.12 2.55
CA LEU A 74 12.26 0.92 1.78
C LEU A 74 11.64 1.01 0.39
N ILE A 75 11.38 2.24 -0.05
CA ILE A 75 10.66 2.56 -1.29
C ILE A 75 11.54 3.51 -2.09
N ASN A 76 11.77 3.23 -3.36
CA ASN A 76 12.58 4.06 -4.24
C ASN A 76 11.80 5.32 -4.70
N HIS A 77 12.47 6.20 -5.43
CA HIS A 77 11.88 7.44 -5.96
C HIS A 77 10.75 7.21 -6.99
N GLU A 78 10.64 6.00 -7.53
CA GLU A 78 9.57 5.59 -8.43
C GLU A 78 8.33 5.08 -7.68
N GLY A 79 8.40 5.01 -6.34
CA GLY A 79 7.33 4.51 -5.47
C GLY A 79 7.28 3.00 -5.37
N GLU A 80 8.33 2.30 -5.75
CA GLU A 80 8.45 0.85 -5.75
C GLU A 80 9.29 0.36 -4.56
N LYS A 81 9.17 -0.93 -4.22
CA LYS A 81 10.07 -1.55 -3.25
C LYS A 81 11.52 -1.40 -3.71
N LEU A 82 12.41 -1.05 -2.81
CA LEU A 82 13.84 -0.95 -3.11
C LEU A 82 14.37 -2.30 -3.58
N GLY A 83 15.26 -2.28 -4.57
CA GLY A 83 15.82 -3.50 -5.16
C GLY A 83 16.60 -4.34 -4.15
N GLU A 84 16.56 -5.67 -4.30
CA GLU A 84 17.19 -6.62 -3.38
C GLU A 84 18.69 -6.39 -3.22
N ASP A 85 19.39 -6.01 -4.30
CA ASP A 85 20.83 -5.71 -4.25
C ASP A 85 21.13 -4.52 -3.33
N THR A 86 20.29 -3.48 -3.37
CA THR A 86 20.45 -2.31 -2.50
C THR A 86 20.09 -2.64 -1.05
N ILE A 87 19.08 -3.47 -0.82
CA ILE A 87 18.71 -3.95 0.52
C ILE A 87 19.86 -4.78 1.09
N ALA A 88 20.39 -5.75 0.34
CA ALA A 88 21.52 -6.56 0.76
C ALA A 88 22.77 -5.70 1.08
N TYR A 89 23.02 -4.65 0.30
CA TYR A 89 24.09 -3.71 0.55
C TYR A 89 23.93 -2.96 1.89
N ILE A 90 22.70 -2.55 2.21
CA ILE A 90 22.36 -1.90 3.50
C ILE A 90 22.53 -2.90 4.66
N GLU A 91 22.04 -4.13 4.49
CA GLU A 91 22.16 -5.20 5.50
C GLU A 91 23.63 -5.56 5.75
N ASP A 92 24.45 -5.71 4.72
CA ASP A 92 25.89 -5.97 4.84
C ASP A 92 26.62 -4.83 5.56
N TYR A 93 26.20 -3.59 5.34
CA TYR A 93 26.72 -2.45 6.11
C TYR A 93 26.33 -2.52 7.59
N LEU A 94 25.05 -2.82 7.90
CA LEU A 94 24.57 -2.96 9.27
C LEU A 94 25.25 -4.11 10.01
N ASP A 95 25.58 -5.19 9.29
CA ASP A 95 26.30 -6.35 9.81
C ASP A 95 27.82 -6.12 9.95
N GLY A 96 28.32 -4.95 9.57
CA GLY A 96 29.73 -4.61 9.61
C GLY A 96 30.60 -5.37 8.58
N LYS A 97 29.98 -5.88 7.52
CA LYS A 97 30.67 -6.60 6.43
C LYS A 97 31.17 -5.68 5.32
N LEU A 98 30.71 -4.43 5.30
CA LEU A 98 30.95 -3.49 4.22
C LEU A 98 31.46 -2.14 4.74
N GLU A 99 32.56 -1.65 4.17
CA GLU A 99 33.07 -0.29 4.38
C GLU A 99 32.64 0.60 3.20
N ILE A 100 31.84 1.64 3.47
CA ILE A 100 31.20 2.43 2.39
C ILE A 100 32.01 3.69 2.03
N PHE A 101 32.73 4.28 2.99
CA PHE A 101 33.34 5.61 2.82
C PHE A 101 34.87 5.58 2.71
N GLY A 102 35.47 4.43 2.38
CA GLY A 102 36.92 4.24 2.21
C GLY A 102 37.57 3.53 3.40
N GLU A 103 38.84 3.18 3.24
CA GLU A 103 39.59 2.28 4.12
C GLU A 103 39.67 2.69 5.61
N SER A 104 39.30 3.93 5.96
CA SER A 104 39.36 4.44 7.33
C SER A 104 38.01 4.75 7.97
N MET A 105 36.87 4.53 7.27
CA MET A 105 35.55 4.91 7.77
C MET A 105 34.57 3.73 7.68
N SER A 106 34.31 3.11 8.81
CA SER A 106 33.31 2.04 8.97
C SER A 106 31.90 2.58 9.31
N GLU A 107 31.75 3.88 9.49
CA GLU A 107 30.49 4.49 9.92
C GLU A 107 30.12 5.69 9.04
N VAL A 108 28.81 5.92 8.86
CA VAL A 108 28.30 7.11 8.18
C VAL A 108 28.74 8.36 8.94
N PRO A 109 29.47 9.30 8.31
CA PRO A 109 29.95 10.48 9.00
C PRO A 109 28.80 11.42 9.38
N PHE A 110 28.82 11.94 10.59
CA PHE A 110 27.87 12.95 11.03
C PHE A 110 28.03 14.26 10.24
N ALA A 111 26.93 14.77 9.75
CA ALA A 111 26.86 16.08 9.13
C ALA A 111 27.17 17.19 10.14
N LYS A 112 27.76 18.28 9.66
CA LYS A 112 28.18 19.40 10.52
C LYS A 112 27.54 20.71 10.07
N ARG A 113 27.22 21.58 11.04
CA ARG A 113 26.70 22.93 10.80
C ARG A 113 25.45 22.93 9.89
N ASN A 114 25.52 23.67 8.79
CA ASN A 114 24.44 23.78 7.77
C ASN A 114 24.21 22.50 6.95
N ALA A 115 25.09 21.51 7.05
CA ALA A 115 24.90 20.19 6.42
C ALA A 115 23.92 19.29 7.21
N ILE A 116 23.71 19.55 8.52
CA ILE A 116 22.71 18.78 9.29
C ILE A 116 21.34 18.89 8.61
N GLY A 117 20.65 17.74 8.46
CA GLY A 117 19.30 17.65 7.90
C GLY A 117 18.25 18.29 8.81
N ARG A 118 17.07 18.48 8.28
CA ARG A 118 15.92 19.01 9.03
C ARG A 118 14.78 18.01 9.04
N THR A 119 13.90 18.13 10.03
CA THR A 119 12.63 17.44 10.08
C THR A 119 11.52 18.36 9.56
N VAL A 120 10.64 17.84 8.72
CA VAL A 120 9.50 18.55 8.16
C VAL A 120 8.23 17.78 8.48
N ASP A 121 7.25 18.42 9.11
CA ASP A 121 5.89 17.88 9.22
C ASP A 121 5.23 17.97 7.84
N TYR A 122 4.90 16.81 7.25
CA TYR A 122 4.46 16.74 5.86
C TYR A 122 3.08 16.08 5.69
N VAL A 123 2.16 16.38 6.59
CA VAL A 123 0.74 15.92 6.53
C VAL A 123 0.09 16.29 5.18
N SER A 124 0.53 17.37 4.55
CA SER A 124 0.03 17.78 3.22
C SER A 124 0.25 16.71 2.15
N GLY A 125 1.34 15.93 2.20
CA GLY A 125 1.57 14.81 1.29
C GLY A 125 0.51 13.72 1.43
N ARG A 126 0.17 13.32 2.67
CA ARG A 126 -0.94 12.40 2.93
C ARG A 126 -2.26 12.93 2.41
N ASN A 127 -2.54 14.22 2.59
CA ASN A 127 -3.78 14.83 2.11
C ASN A 127 -3.85 14.85 0.57
N ARG A 128 -2.73 15.00 -0.13
CA ARG A 128 -2.67 14.85 -1.60
C ARG A 128 -3.00 13.43 -2.04
N TYR A 129 -2.51 12.42 -1.31
CA TYR A 129 -2.88 11.04 -1.59
C TYR A 129 -4.39 10.80 -1.43
N ILE A 130 -5.01 11.34 -0.39
CA ILE A 130 -6.48 11.30 -0.24
C ILE A 130 -7.17 11.98 -1.43
N GLY A 131 -6.71 13.17 -1.83
CA GLY A 131 -7.21 13.88 -3.01
C GLY A 131 -7.05 13.07 -4.30
N TYR A 132 -5.92 12.41 -4.47
CA TYR A 132 -5.68 11.49 -5.58
C TYR A 132 -6.69 10.33 -5.60
N LEU A 133 -6.91 9.65 -4.47
CA LEU A 133 -7.90 8.57 -4.38
C LEU A 133 -9.31 9.04 -4.75
N ILE A 134 -9.70 10.24 -4.27
CA ILE A 134 -11.00 10.84 -4.61
C ILE A 134 -11.09 11.11 -6.12
N SER A 135 -10.01 11.56 -6.73
CA SER A 135 -9.97 11.87 -8.17
C SER A 135 -10.11 10.64 -9.09
N LEU A 136 -9.86 9.44 -8.56
CA LEU A 136 -10.08 8.19 -9.29
C LEU A 136 -11.56 7.82 -9.41
N GLY A 137 -12.41 8.40 -8.58
CA GLY A 137 -13.86 8.17 -8.60
C GLY A 137 -14.51 8.81 -9.82
N MET A 138 -14.84 7.99 -10.81
CA MET A 138 -15.51 8.44 -12.04
C MET A 138 -17.00 8.74 -11.85
N TYR A 139 -17.60 8.23 -10.78
CA TYR A 139 -19.03 8.33 -10.47
C TYR A 139 -19.23 8.70 -9.00
N SER A 140 -20.36 9.36 -8.72
CA SER A 140 -20.77 9.60 -7.35
C SER A 140 -21.25 8.29 -6.71
N PHE A 141 -20.88 8.08 -5.45
CA PHE A 141 -21.39 6.95 -4.64
C PHE A 141 -22.61 7.33 -3.79
N ARG A 142 -23.32 8.42 -4.17
CA ARG A 142 -24.53 8.84 -3.47
C ARG A 142 -25.57 7.72 -3.49
N GLY A 143 -26.04 7.35 -2.29
CA GLY A 143 -27.01 6.26 -2.11
C GLY A 143 -26.35 4.89 -1.89
N VAL A 144 -25.04 4.76 -2.05
CA VAL A 144 -24.30 3.54 -1.75
C VAL A 144 -23.91 3.50 -0.27
N LYS A 145 -24.21 2.40 0.41
CA LYS A 145 -23.85 2.13 1.81
C LYS A 145 -22.62 1.23 1.85
N VAL A 146 -21.53 1.73 2.43
CA VAL A 146 -20.24 1.06 2.45
C VAL A 146 -19.81 0.71 3.87
N GLY A 147 -19.49 -0.57 4.13
CA GLY A 147 -18.86 -1.04 5.35
C GLY A 147 -17.33 -0.94 5.23
N LEU A 148 -16.66 -0.43 6.25
CA LEU A 148 -15.21 -0.32 6.29
C LEU A 148 -14.66 -0.96 7.56
N ASP A 149 -13.77 -1.92 7.42
CA ASP A 149 -12.97 -2.47 8.53
C ASP A 149 -11.53 -1.98 8.37
N CYS A 150 -11.10 -1.08 9.24
CA CYS A 150 -9.80 -0.42 9.17
C CYS A 150 -8.70 -1.14 9.96
N ALA A 151 -8.96 -2.36 10.48
CA ALA A 151 -7.99 -3.17 11.23
C ALA A 151 -7.33 -2.45 12.43
N ASN A 152 -7.89 -1.37 12.95
CA ASN A 152 -7.22 -0.42 13.83
C ASN A 152 -5.84 0.04 13.30
N GLY A 153 -5.66 -0.03 12.01
CA GLY A 153 -4.44 0.26 11.26
C GLY A 153 -4.46 1.64 10.61
N SER A 154 -3.58 1.84 9.65
CA SER A 154 -3.30 3.14 9.04
C SER A 154 -4.41 3.68 8.13
N SER A 155 -5.35 2.83 7.68
CA SER A 155 -6.50 3.24 6.87
C SER A 155 -7.60 3.98 7.65
N TRP A 156 -7.57 3.98 8.99
CA TRP A 156 -8.65 4.44 9.85
C TRP A 156 -9.16 5.86 9.55
N ASN A 157 -8.28 6.77 9.15
CA ASN A 157 -8.61 8.16 8.84
C ASN A 157 -8.65 8.46 7.32
N ILE A 158 -8.18 7.54 6.49
CA ILE A 158 -8.10 7.70 5.03
C ILE A 158 -9.33 7.10 4.36
N ALA A 159 -9.66 5.84 4.67
CA ALA A 159 -10.73 5.11 3.98
C ALA A 159 -12.07 5.83 4.09
N LYS A 160 -12.48 6.18 5.32
CA LYS A 160 -13.73 6.93 5.53
C LYS A 160 -13.75 8.26 4.78
N ALA A 161 -12.66 9.03 4.87
CA ALA A 161 -12.58 10.34 4.22
C ALA A 161 -12.77 10.26 2.70
N VAL A 162 -12.19 9.24 2.06
CA VAL A 162 -12.32 9.03 0.61
C VAL A 162 -13.75 8.66 0.23
N PHE A 163 -14.36 7.66 0.88
CA PHE A 163 -15.71 7.23 0.55
C PHE A 163 -16.78 8.29 0.85
N ASP A 164 -16.64 9.00 1.96
CA ASP A 164 -17.54 10.14 2.29
C ASP A 164 -17.42 11.25 1.23
N ALA A 165 -16.21 11.60 0.81
CA ALA A 165 -16.01 12.61 -0.23
C ALA A 165 -16.60 12.19 -1.58
N LEU A 166 -16.63 10.89 -1.89
CA LEU A 166 -17.29 10.33 -3.07
C LEU A 166 -18.83 10.27 -2.92
N GLY A 167 -19.35 10.55 -1.74
CA GLY A 167 -20.78 10.62 -1.46
C GLY A 167 -21.42 9.35 -0.88
N ALA A 168 -20.63 8.34 -0.52
CA ALA A 168 -21.12 7.13 0.12
C ALA A 168 -21.61 7.39 1.56
N THR A 169 -22.50 6.53 2.04
CA THR A 169 -22.83 6.43 3.46
C THR A 169 -21.95 5.35 4.09
N THR A 170 -20.99 5.74 4.93
CA THR A 170 -19.99 4.83 5.48
C THR A 170 -20.35 4.32 6.87
N TYR A 171 -20.09 3.03 7.11
CA TYR A 171 -20.21 2.34 8.39
C TYR A 171 -18.84 1.76 8.72
N VAL A 172 -18.19 2.26 9.77
CA VAL A 172 -16.79 1.94 10.06
C VAL A 172 -16.68 1.13 11.34
N ILE A 173 -15.87 0.07 11.31
CA ILE A 173 -15.45 -0.70 12.47
C ILE A 173 -13.92 -0.75 12.56
N ASN A 174 -13.41 -1.07 13.73
CA ASN A 174 -11.97 -1.20 13.98
C ASN A 174 -11.16 0.04 13.51
N ALA A 175 -11.62 1.22 13.91
CA ALA A 175 -11.02 2.51 13.55
C ALA A 175 -10.59 3.34 14.77
N GLU A 176 -10.33 2.68 15.91
CA GLU A 176 -9.89 3.30 17.15
C GLU A 176 -8.54 2.69 17.60
N PRO A 177 -7.43 3.07 16.93
CA PRO A 177 -6.14 2.49 17.20
C PRO A 177 -5.62 2.87 18.60
N SER A 178 -5.26 1.86 19.41
CA SER A 178 -4.64 2.06 20.73
C SER A 178 -3.11 1.94 20.71
N GLY A 179 -2.55 1.50 19.60
CA GLY A 179 -1.15 1.14 19.46
C GLY A 179 -0.86 -0.34 19.73
N PHE A 180 -1.84 -1.08 20.27
CA PHE A 180 -1.72 -2.48 20.65
C PHE A 180 -2.77 -3.39 20.00
N ASN A 181 -3.78 -2.82 19.36
CA ASN A 181 -4.95 -3.53 18.81
C ASN A 181 -4.97 -3.61 17.28
N ILE A 182 -3.88 -3.26 16.61
CA ILE A 182 -3.78 -3.39 15.14
C ILE A 182 -3.93 -4.86 14.74
N ASN A 183 -4.79 -5.14 13.75
CA ASN A 183 -5.12 -6.48 13.24
C ASN A 183 -5.74 -7.45 14.27
N GLU A 184 -6.00 -7.03 15.50
CA GLU A 184 -6.55 -7.89 16.54
C GLU A 184 -8.03 -8.19 16.27
N ASN A 185 -8.32 -9.40 15.81
CA ASN A 185 -9.67 -9.83 15.39
C ASN A 185 -10.33 -8.85 14.39
N ALA A 186 -9.54 -8.22 13.54
CA ALA A 186 -9.93 -7.10 12.71
C ALA A 186 -9.27 -7.16 11.33
N GLY A 187 -9.87 -6.48 10.37
CA GLY A 187 -9.33 -6.27 9.04
C GLY A 187 -9.38 -7.49 8.13
N SER A 188 -8.56 -7.46 7.08
CA SER A 188 -8.59 -8.44 5.99
C SER A 188 -8.29 -9.88 6.41
N THR A 189 -7.55 -10.09 7.49
CA THR A 189 -7.26 -11.43 8.04
C THR A 189 -8.38 -11.97 8.94
N HIS A 190 -9.33 -11.13 9.36
CA HIS A 190 -10.44 -11.48 10.25
C HIS A 190 -11.77 -10.93 9.74
N ILE A 191 -12.13 -11.29 8.51
CA ILE A 191 -13.23 -10.71 7.72
C ILE A 191 -14.63 -10.87 8.33
N LYS A 192 -14.82 -11.79 9.29
CA LYS A 192 -16.14 -12.12 9.86
C LYS A 192 -16.85 -10.91 10.48
N GLY A 193 -16.12 -9.97 11.08
CA GLY A 193 -16.68 -8.75 11.64
C GLY A 193 -17.34 -7.89 10.56
N LEU A 194 -16.68 -7.72 9.43
CA LEU A 194 -17.20 -6.97 8.29
C LEU A 194 -18.40 -7.70 7.61
N GLN A 195 -18.33 -9.03 7.44
CA GLN A 195 -19.43 -9.81 6.89
C GLN A 195 -20.71 -9.61 7.71
N LYS A 196 -20.59 -9.69 9.04
CA LYS A 196 -21.70 -9.45 9.97
C LYS A 196 -22.24 -8.01 9.84
N LEU A 197 -21.37 -7.01 9.84
CA LEU A 197 -21.75 -5.61 9.68
C LEU A 197 -22.54 -5.36 8.40
N VAL A 198 -22.04 -5.89 7.26
CA VAL A 198 -22.69 -5.73 5.96
C VAL A 198 -24.12 -6.27 5.96
N VAL A 199 -24.30 -7.50 6.45
CA VAL A 199 -25.62 -8.17 6.50
C VAL A 199 -26.56 -7.48 7.49
N GLU A 200 -26.11 -7.20 8.72
CA GLU A 200 -26.95 -6.62 9.78
C GLU A 200 -27.40 -5.19 9.46
N LYS A 201 -26.60 -4.42 8.76
CA LYS A 201 -26.91 -3.03 8.39
C LYS A 201 -27.52 -2.89 6.99
N GLY A 202 -27.62 -4.00 6.24
CA GLY A 202 -28.10 -3.97 4.84
C GLY A 202 -27.24 -3.04 4.00
N LEU A 203 -25.91 -3.26 4.02
CA LEU A 203 -24.96 -2.48 3.24
C LEU A 203 -24.80 -3.07 1.84
N ASP A 204 -24.45 -2.24 0.88
CA ASP A 204 -24.27 -2.66 -0.51
C ASP A 204 -22.93 -3.39 -0.71
N VAL A 205 -21.89 -2.99 0.04
CA VAL A 205 -20.55 -3.55 -0.07
C VAL A 205 -19.76 -3.27 1.20
N GLY A 206 -18.76 -4.12 1.49
CA GLY A 206 -17.80 -3.92 2.56
C GLY A 206 -16.35 -4.06 2.09
N PHE A 207 -15.43 -3.30 2.69
CA PHE A 207 -14.00 -3.39 2.46
C PHE A 207 -13.25 -3.54 3.78
N ALA A 208 -12.37 -4.53 3.87
CA ALA A 208 -11.48 -4.75 4.99
C ALA A 208 -10.03 -4.59 4.57
N TYR A 209 -9.29 -3.79 5.32
CA TYR A 209 -7.87 -3.53 5.09
C TYR A 209 -7.01 -4.31 6.09
N ASP A 210 -5.74 -4.46 5.82
CA ASP A 210 -4.75 -4.86 6.82
C ASP A 210 -4.08 -3.62 7.46
N GLY A 211 -3.13 -3.85 8.37
CA GLY A 211 -2.59 -2.80 9.23
C GLY A 211 -1.99 -1.60 8.52
N ASP A 212 -1.38 -1.76 7.35
CA ASP A 212 -0.82 -0.68 6.53
C ASP A 212 -1.54 -0.48 5.19
N ALA A 213 -2.66 -1.18 5.03
CA ALA A 213 -3.60 -1.03 3.92
C ALA A 213 -2.98 -1.19 2.52
N ASP A 214 -2.00 -2.08 2.39
CA ASP A 214 -1.51 -2.55 1.09
C ASP A 214 -2.34 -3.76 0.59
N ARG A 215 -3.23 -4.31 1.44
CA ARG A 215 -4.18 -5.37 1.14
C ARG A 215 -5.60 -4.94 1.43
N CYS A 216 -6.53 -5.41 0.60
CA CYS A 216 -7.95 -5.15 0.76
C CYS A 216 -8.78 -6.38 0.39
N LEU A 217 -9.76 -6.74 1.24
CA LEU A 217 -10.79 -7.72 0.98
C LEU A 217 -12.13 -7.05 0.78
N CYS A 218 -12.93 -7.59 -0.13
CA CYS A 218 -14.28 -7.11 -0.39
C CYS A 218 -15.33 -8.13 0.09
N VAL A 219 -16.49 -7.62 0.52
CA VAL A 219 -17.66 -8.40 0.92
C VAL A 219 -18.87 -7.86 0.17
N ASP A 220 -19.67 -8.74 -0.45
CA ASP A 220 -20.91 -8.36 -1.14
C ASP A 220 -22.07 -8.10 -0.15
N GLU A 221 -23.20 -7.65 -0.67
CA GLU A 221 -24.42 -7.34 0.10
C GLU A 221 -25.02 -8.52 0.87
N LYS A 222 -24.61 -9.75 0.53
CA LYS A 222 -25.04 -10.99 1.20
C LYS A 222 -24.05 -11.47 2.25
N GLY A 223 -22.94 -10.78 2.41
CA GLY A 223 -21.86 -11.17 3.32
C GLY A 223 -20.88 -12.19 2.72
N ASN A 224 -20.90 -12.45 1.41
CA ASN A 224 -19.94 -13.33 0.77
C ASN A 224 -18.62 -12.59 0.53
N VAL A 225 -17.50 -13.28 0.75
CA VAL A 225 -16.18 -12.74 0.42
C VAL A 225 -15.97 -12.75 -1.09
N ILE A 226 -15.63 -11.60 -1.64
CA ILE A 226 -15.23 -11.42 -3.03
C ILE A 226 -13.72 -11.58 -3.11
N SER A 227 -13.26 -12.69 -3.69
CA SER A 227 -11.83 -13.01 -3.80
C SER A 227 -11.11 -12.12 -4.84
N GLY A 228 -9.77 -12.14 -4.82
CA GLY A 228 -8.97 -11.44 -5.83
C GLY A 228 -9.30 -11.89 -7.26
N ASP A 229 -9.63 -13.16 -7.48
CA ASP A 229 -10.05 -13.65 -8.79
C ASP A 229 -11.36 -12.96 -9.27
N HIS A 230 -12.34 -12.78 -8.38
CA HIS A 230 -13.56 -12.05 -8.72
C HIS A 230 -13.27 -10.59 -9.08
N ILE A 231 -12.36 -9.95 -8.33
CA ILE A 231 -11.99 -8.56 -8.61
C ILE A 231 -11.23 -8.46 -9.94
N LEU A 232 -10.30 -9.38 -10.23
CA LEU A 232 -9.61 -9.44 -11.52
C LEU A 232 -10.60 -9.62 -12.67
N TYR A 233 -11.63 -10.47 -12.48
CA TYR A 233 -12.71 -10.64 -13.45
C TYR A 233 -13.50 -9.34 -13.68
N ILE A 234 -13.96 -8.70 -12.58
CA ILE A 234 -14.75 -7.46 -12.65
C ILE A 234 -13.95 -6.35 -13.35
N CYS A 235 -12.70 -6.13 -12.90
CA CYS A 235 -11.83 -5.11 -13.48
C CYS A 235 -11.46 -5.41 -14.92
N GLY A 236 -11.09 -6.66 -15.23
CA GLY A 236 -10.73 -7.09 -16.58
C GLY A 236 -11.87 -6.90 -17.57
N ARG A 237 -13.09 -7.35 -17.20
CA ARG A 237 -14.30 -7.13 -17.98
C ARG A 237 -14.58 -5.65 -18.21
N TYR A 238 -14.59 -4.87 -17.14
CA TYR A 238 -14.84 -3.42 -17.21
C TYR A 238 -13.82 -2.70 -18.10
N MET A 239 -12.54 -3.00 -17.94
CA MET A 239 -11.48 -2.40 -18.74
C MET A 239 -11.57 -2.82 -20.22
N LYS A 240 -11.94 -4.08 -20.50
CA LYS A 240 -12.16 -4.55 -21.87
C LYS A 240 -13.34 -3.83 -22.54
N GLU A 241 -14.48 -3.76 -21.86
CA GLU A 241 -15.68 -3.07 -22.38
C GLU A 241 -15.40 -1.59 -22.72
N ARG A 242 -14.43 -0.97 -22.05
CA ARG A 242 -13.99 0.42 -22.27
C ARG A 242 -12.79 0.58 -23.21
N GLY A 243 -12.24 -0.52 -23.71
CA GLY A 243 -11.03 -0.48 -24.55
C GLY A 243 -9.77 -0.02 -23.83
N THR A 244 -9.72 -0.12 -22.49
CA THR A 244 -8.58 0.29 -21.66
C THR A 244 -7.71 -0.85 -21.17
N LEU A 245 -8.11 -2.12 -21.43
CA LEU A 245 -7.32 -3.30 -21.11
C LEU A 245 -6.18 -3.47 -22.12
N THR A 246 -4.99 -3.03 -21.74
CA THR A 246 -3.81 -3.07 -22.60
C THR A 246 -3.47 -4.51 -22.99
N ASN A 247 -3.17 -4.72 -24.25
CA ASN A 247 -2.87 -6.04 -24.86
C ASN A 247 -4.00 -7.06 -24.62
N ASN A 248 -5.21 -6.61 -24.27
CA ASN A 248 -6.34 -7.47 -23.91
C ASN A 248 -5.99 -8.53 -22.84
N THR A 249 -5.00 -8.27 -21.98
CA THR A 249 -4.38 -9.27 -21.11
C THR A 249 -4.50 -8.88 -19.63
N VAL A 250 -4.89 -9.86 -18.80
CA VAL A 250 -4.83 -9.80 -17.33
C VAL A 250 -3.68 -10.69 -16.84
N VAL A 251 -2.83 -10.18 -15.94
CA VAL A 251 -1.72 -10.94 -15.36
C VAL A 251 -2.16 -11.56 -14.04
N THR A 252 -2.01 -12.88 -13.90
CA THR A 252 -2.40 -13.65 -12.71
C THR A 252 -1.23 -14.49 -12.22
N THR A 253 -1.43 -15.24 -11.14
CA THR A 253 -0.48 -16.27 -10.69
C THR A 253 -1.03 -17.68 -10.96
N ILE A 254 -0.16 -18.67 -10.84
CA ILE A 254 -0.55 -20.10 -10.95
C ILE A 254 -1.58 -20.53 -9.90
N MET A 255 -1.82 -19.72 -8.86
CA MET A 255 -2.80 -19.98 -7.79
C MET A 255 -4.22 -19.53 -8.13
N SER A 256 -4.42 -18.77 -9.21
CA SER A 256 -5.76 -18.34 -9.63
C SER A 256 -6.66 -19.51 -9.98
N ASN A 257 -7.94 -19.39 -9.65
CA ASN A 257 -8.94 -20.44 -9.84
C ASN A 257 -9.18 -20.73 -11.33
N LEU A 258 -9.38 -21.99 -11.67
CA LEU A 258 -9.74 -22.40 -13.04
C LEU A 258 -11.00 -21.68 -13.56
N GLY A 259 -11.94 -21.35 -12.66
CA GLY A 259 -13.15 -20.59 -12.99
C GLY A 259 -12.85 -19.21 -13.57
N LEU A 260 -11.81 -18.51 -13.07
CA LEU A 260 -11.38 -17.22 -13.61
C LEU A 260 -10.93 -17.36 -15.06
N TYR A 261 -10.10 -18.36 -15.35
CA TYR A 261 -9.60 -18.59 -16.72
C TYR A 261 -10.73 -18.91 -17.70
N LYS A 262 -11.68 -19.77 -17.31
CA LYS A 262 -12.87 -20.06 -18.13
C LYS A 262 -13.71 -18.80 -18.39
N ALA A 263 -13.89 -17.97 -17.36
CA ALA A 263 -14.60 -16.72 -17.50
C ALA A 263 -13.87 -15.71 -18.41
N PHE A 264 -12.54 -15.69 -18.38
CA PHE A 264 -11.74 -14.90 -19.33
C PHE A 264 -11.85 -15.44 -20.76
N ASP A 265 -11.80 -16.77 -20.94
CA ASP A 265 -11.99 -17.41 -22.26
C ASP A 265 -13.35 -17.02 -22.87
N GLU A 266 -14.42 -17.05 -22.06
CA GLU A 266 -15.77 -16.64 -22.51
C GLU A 266 -15.85 -15.17 -22.90
N LEU A 267 -15.09 -14.31 -22.22
CA LEU A 267 -15.00 -12.89 -22.54
C LEU A 267 -13.98 -12.58 -23.64
N GLY A 268 -13.19 -13.56 -24.09
CA GLY A 268 -12.08 -13.37 -25.01
C GLY A 268 -11.00 -12.45 -24.43
N ILE A 269 -10.74 -12.56 -23.11
CA ILE A 269 -9.65 -11.86 -22.42
C ILE A 269 -8.46 -12.82 -22.33
N ASP A 270 -7.30 -12.36 -22.77
CA ASP A 270 -6.06 -13.11 -22.64
C ASP A 270 -5.54 -13.02 -21.20
N TYR A 271 -4.76 -14.02 -20.76
CA TYR A 271 -4.18 -14.01 -19.43
C TYR A 271 -2.75 -14.57 -19.42
N ALA A 272 -1.91 -13.97 -18.58
CA ALA A 272 -0.58 -14.45 -18.29
C ALA A 272 -0.52 -15.02 -16.86
N LYS A 273 0.22 -16.12 -16.68
CA LYS A 273 0.41 -16.78 -15.37
C LYS A 273 1.85 -16.63 -14.93
N THR A 274 2.04 -16.04 -13.76
CA THR A 274 3.36 -15.90 -13.12
C THR A 274 3.52 -16.88 -11.96
N ALA A 275 4.71 -16.95 -11.39
CA ALA A 275 4.92 -17.54 -10.07
C ALA A 275 4.13 -16.77 -9.01
N VAL A 276 3.91 -17.39 -7.84
CA VAL A 276 3.23 -16.79 -6.70
C VAL A 276 4.06 -15.65 -6.14
N GLY A 277 3.47 -14.50 -5.93
CA GLY A 277 4.05 -13.29 -5.34
C GLY A 277 3.81 -12.05 -6.19
N ASP A 278 3.45 -10.96 -5.52
CA ASP A 278 3.17 -9.65 -6.12
C ASP A 278 4.32 -9.15 -7.00
N LYS A 279 5.58 -9.43 -6.59
CA LYS A 279 6.79 -9.08 -7.32
C LYS A 279 6.76 -9.65 -8.76
N TYR A 280 6.45 -10.92 -8.92
CA TYR A 280 6.46 -11.57 -10.24
C TYR A 280 5.34 -11.08 -11.15
N VAL A 281 4.17 -10.80 -10.55
CA VAL A 281 3.05 -10.17 -11.26
C VAL A 281 3.46 -8.79 -11.75
N TYR A 282 4.04 -7.97 -10.87
CA TYR A 282 4.47 -6.62 -11.18
C TYR A 282 5.58 -6.59 -12.25
N GLU A 283 6.63 -7.39 -12.10
CA GLU A 283 7.71 -7.50 -13.08
C GLU A 283 7.19 -7.89 -14.47
N TYR A 284 6.25 -8.84 -14.54
CA TYR A 284 5.63 -9.22 -15.80
C TYR A 284 4.81 -8.08 -16.41
N MET A 285 4.02 -7.38 -15.57
CA MET A 285 3.21 -6.24 -16.00
C MET A 285 4.09 -5.11 -16.57
N MET A 286 5.18 -4.76 -15.89
CA MET A 286 6.12 -3.73 -16.35
C MET A 286 6.76 -4.11 -17.68
N LYS A 287 7.30 -5.32 -17.78
CA LYS A 287 7.98 -5.82 -18.98
C LYS A 287 7.07 -5.86 -20.21
N ASN A 288 5.79 -6.18 -20.03
CA ASN A 288 4.83 -6.37 -21.11
C ASN A 288 3.81 -5.23 -21.22
N HIS A 289 3.98 -4.14 -20.46
CA HIS A 289 3.08 -2.98 -20.44
C HIS A 289 1.61 -3.35 -20.14
N ASN A 290 1.37 -4.35 -19.31
CA ASN A 290 0.02 -4.71 -18.88
C ASN A 290 -0.46 -3.77 -17.77
N ARG A 291 -1.76 -3.47 -17.73
CA ARG A 291 -2.35 -2.53 -16.76
C ARG A 291 -3.08 -3.18 -15.61
N LEU A 292 -3.44 -4.45 -15.72
CA LEU A 292 -4.18 -5.19 -14.70
C LEU A 292 -3.47 -6.49 -14.38
N GLY A 293 -3.19 -6.70 -13.10
CA GLY A 293 -2.69 -7.95 -12.58
C GLY A 293 -2.95 -8.07 -11.09
N GLY A 294 -2.85 -9.29 -10.58
CA GLY A 294 -3.06 -9.60 -9.18
C GLY A 294 -3.02 -11.09 -8.90
N GLU A 295 -3.21 -11.44 -7.65
CA GLU A 295 -3.27 -12.83 -7.20
C GLU A 295 -4.44 -13.08 -6.23
N PRO A 296 -4.97 -14.32 -6.14
CA PRO A 296 -6.17 -14.59 -5.35
C PRO A 296 -5.97 -14.54 -3.85
N VAL A 297 -4.74 -14.76 -3.37
CA VAL A 297 -4.41 -14.92 -1.94
C VAL A 297 -3.86 -13.65 -1.34
N SER A 298 -3.19 -12.84 -2.14
CA SER A 298 -2.68 -11.52 -1.77
C SER A 298 -3.45 -10.51 -2.61
N TYR A 299 -4.40 -9.84 -2.02
CA TYR A 299 -5.35 -8.94 -2.69
C TYR A 299 -4.70 -7.63 -3.17
N THR A 300 -3.55 -7.76 -3.79
CA THR A 300 -2.82 -6.65 -4.37
C THR A 300 -3.32 -6.42 -5.77
N HIS A 301 -4.15 -5.41 -5.96
CA HIS A 301 -4.46 -4.91 -7.30
C HIS A 301 -3.33 -3.99 -7.72
N LEU A 302 -2.48 -4.52 -8.60
CA LEU A 302 -1.51 -3.70 -9.29
C LEU A 302 -2.20 -3.11 -10.52
N THR A 303 -2.68 -1.89 -10.40
CA THR A 303 -2.96 -1.06 -11.56
C THR A 303 -1.76 -0.15 -11.78
N LEU A 304 -1.09 -0.27 -12.90
CA LEU A 304 -0.06 0.70 -13.28
C LEU A 304 -0.72 2.07 -13.41
N PRO A 305 -0.09 3.14 -12.87
CA PRO A 305 -0.61 4.48 -13.04
C PRO A 305 -0.69 4.81 -14.53
N THR A 306 -1.85 5.29 -14.94
CA THR A 306 -2.01 5.86 -16.27
C THR A 306 -1.25 7.17 -16.30
N ASN A 307 -0.06 7.18 -16.90
CA ASN A 307 0.50 8.40 -17.43
C ASN A 307 -0.31 8.71 -18.70
N SER A 308 -1.25 9.62 -18.57
CA SER A 308 -1.88 10.32 -19.71
C SER A 308 -1.03 11.50 -20.07
#